data_15bb06e5f4b99ab617def5ed35b05421
#
_entry.id   15bb06e5f4b99ab617def5ed35b05421
#
_cell.length_a   1.000
_cell.length_b   1.000
_cell.length_c   1.000
_cell.angle_alpha   90.00
_cell.angle_beta   90.00
_cell.angle_gamma   90.00
#
_symmetry.space_group_name_H-M   'P 1'
#
loop_
_entity.id
_entity.type
_entity.pdbx_description
1 polymer ?
#
loop_
_entity_poly.entity_id
_entity_poly.type
_entity_poly.pdbx_seq_one_letter_code
_entity_poly.pdbx_strand_id
1 'polypeptide(L)'
;MSKKAWIIGGVAVVAVIGATIIGRSLAGAPAKDGETALSAEVITLKVAHTQNYVPYDFVNEKGESDGYEVAVLKAVDEKLANYQFEYTGTSDDDLLIGLESGKYDIGTKGAWYTEERAKKFVIPSEPVGASIIGFTVRKEDEQKYKTIDDFAKNKGKLVPISPQNAQWNVITSYNEKHQDAPIELTAAESFKVADAYAWVLEGRYDAFFDIKLSFEKAVTAEDGPYHQYTDKLSWFPYKGIPTYPLIHRDEKGEKFAKEYEKAIKELKEDGTLAKLSQQYFKEDVFSYVDKD
;
A
#
# COMPACT_ATOMS: atom_id res chain seq x y z
N MET A 1 -33.29 58.95 23.46
CA MET A 1 -32.24 59.33 24.44
C MET A 1 -31.24 58.22 24.44
N SER A 2 -30.23 58.42 24.03
CA SER A 2 -28.89 59.00 24.05
C SER A 2 -27.87 57.99 23.48
N LYS A 3 -27.25 58.44 22.45
CA LYS A 3 -26.09 57.82 21.78
C LYS A 3 -24.89 57.65 22.75
N LYS A 4 -24.09 56.62 22.57
CA LYS A 4 -22.61 56.76 22.60
C LYS A 4 -21.97 55.66 21.80
N ALA A 5 -21.35 56.10 20.69
CA ALA A 5 -20.37 55.32 19.91
C ALA A 5 -19.02 55.35 20.65
N TRP A 6 -18.30 54.20 20.59
CA TRP A 6 -16.87 54.16 20.83
C TRP A 6 -16.19 53.42 19.68
N ILE A 7 -15.44 54.16 18.93
CA ILE A 7 -14.46 53.72 17.93
C ILE A 7 -13.12 53.55 18.67
N ILE A 8 -12.54 52.37 18.63
CA ILE A 8 -11.10 52.14 18.86
C ILE A 8 -10.78 51.00 17.95
N GLY A 9 -10.12 51.16 16.83
CA GLY A 9 -8.72 51.36 16.72
C GLY A 9 -8.10 49.99 16.34
N GLY A 10 -8.00 49.72 15.01
CA GLY A 10 -7.40 48.49 14.49
C GLY A 10 -5.91 48.40 14.80
N VAL A 11 -5.46 47.24 15.17
CA VAL A 11 -4.08 46.77 14.98
C VAL A 11 -4.14 45.46 14.23
N ALA A 12 -3.83 45.56 12.94
CA ALA A 12 -3.57 44.38 12.13
C ALA A 12 -2.20 43.80 12.54
N VAL A 13 -2.20 42.71 13.29
CA VAL A 13 -0.99 41.92 13.48
C VAL A 13 -0.87 41.00 12.28
N VAL A 14 -0.01 41.39 11.35
CA VAL A 14 0.48 40.50 10.31
C VAL A 14 1.45 39.52 10.99
N ALA A 15 0.99 38.34 11.31
CA ALA A 15 1.87 37.24 11.70
C ALA A 15 2.56 36.72 10.43
N VAL A 16 3.78 37.19 10.21
CA VAL A 16 4.71 36.55 9.26
C VAL A 16 5.14 35.26 9.91
N ILE A 17 4.53 34.13 9.48
CA ILE A 17 5.03 32.80 9.80
C ILE A 17 6.29 32.62 8.96
N GLY A 18 7.43 32.89 9.57
CA GLY A 18 8.73 32.55 9.00
C GLY A 18 8.87 31.04 8.95
N ALA A 19 8.83 30.47 7.75
CA ALA A 19 9.28 29.11 7.52
C ALA A 19 10.77 29.05 7.88
N THR A 20 11.09 28.42 9.00
CA THR A 20 12.46 28.06 9.36
C THR A 20 12.89 26.92 8.43
N ILE A 21 13.54 27.28 7.34
CA ILE A 21 14.32 26.34 6.52
C ILE A 21 15.49 25.92 7.40
N ILE A 22 15.41 24.73 7.99
CA ILE A 22 16.56 24.09 8.63
C ILE A 22 17.43 23.55 7.50
N GLY A 23 18.32 24.41 7.01
CA GLY A 23 19.38 24.00 6.11
C GLY A 23 20.28 22.98 6.79
N ARG A 24 20.32 21.76 6.29
CA ARG A 24 21.36 20.77 6.64
C ARG A 24 22.70 21.31 6.13
N SER A 25 23.46 21.95 7.02
CA SER A 25 24.85 22.32 6.78
C SER A 25 25.72 21.08 6.98
N LEU A 26 26.29 20.55 5.91
CA LEU A 26 27.38 19.60 5.96
C LEU A 26 28.63 20.34 6.46
N ALA A 27 29.07 20.06 7.68
CA ALA A 27 30.34 20.54 8.20
C ALA A 27 31.49 19.88 7.43
N GLY A 28 32.06 20.62 6.48
CA GLY A 28 33.23 20.24 5.72
C GLY A 28 34.52 20.54 6.47
N ALA A 29 35.49 19.66 6.38
CA ALA A 29 36.91 19.89 6.68
C ALA A 29 37.48 20.97 5.74
N PRO A 30 38.56 21.68 6.10
CA PRO A 30 39.03 22.85 5.33
C PRO A 30 39.58 22.44 3.97
N ALA A 31 38.96 22.98 2.92
CA ALA A 31 39.35 22.77 1.53
C ALA A 31 40.60 23.59 1.20
N LYS A 32 41.53 22.96 0.48
CA LYS A 32 42.52 23.64 -0.36
C LYS A 32 41.90 23.90 -1.74
N ASP A 33 41.97 25.19 -2.11
CA ASP A 33 41.89 25.73 -3.45
C ASP A 33 40.89 25.18 -4.48
N GLY A 34 39.82 25.90 -4.75
CA GLY A 34 39.42 26.21 -6.12
C GLY A 34 38.52 25.26 -6.86
N GLU A 35 37.64 24.50 -6.19
CA GLU A 35 36.48 23.90 -6.88
C GLU A 35 35.20 24.43 -6.25
N THR A 36 34.48 25.21 -7.04
CA THR A 36 33.10 25.62 -6.73
C THR A 36 32.30 24.30 -6.74
N ALA A 37 32.07 23.72 -5.57
CA ALA A 37 31.11 22.64 -5.43
C ALA A 37 29.74 23.19 -5.85
N LEU A 38 29.33 22.86 -7.08
CA LEU A 38 27.95 23.06 -7.53
C LEU A 38 27.10 22.30 -6.50
N SER A 39 26.35 23.04 -5.67
CA SER A 39 25.33 22.43 -4.83
C SER A 39 24.38 21.70 -5.78
N ALA A 40 24.37 20.38 -5.74
CA ALA A 40 23.44 19.61 -6.54
C ALA A 40 22.03 20.13 -6.23
N GLU A 41 21.31 20.55 -7.27
CA GLU A 41 19.93 21.05 -7.13
C GLU A 41 19.06 19.91 -6.59
N VAL A 42 18.41 20.15 -5.44
CA VAL A 42 17.51 19.17 -4.84
C VAL A 42 16.22 19.12 -5.66
N ILE A 43 15.89 17.95 -6.17
CA ILE A 43 14.70 17.70 -6.99
C ILE A 43 13.52 17.41 -6.05
N THR A 44 12.50 18.25 -6.07
CA THR A 44 11.25 17.97 -5.35
C THR A 44 10.38 17.01 -6.14
N LEU A 45 9.95 15.92 -5.50
CA LEU A 45 9.00 14.94 -6.03
C LEU A 45 7.68 15.01 -5.26
N LYS A 46 6.58 15.13 -5.99
CA LYS A 46 5.22 15.18 -5.44
C LYS A 46 4.69 13.75 -5.31
N VAL A 47 4.49 13.31 -4.08
CA VAL A 47 3.98 11.97 -3.76
C VAL A 47 2.50 12.05 -3.41
N ALA A 48 1.66 11.40 -4.21
CA ALA A 48 0.25 11.19 -3.87
C ALA A 48 0.05 9.82 -3.24
N HIS A 49 -0.85 9.73 -2.26
CA HIS A 49 -1.24 8.46 -1.67
C HIS A 49 -2.75 8.45 -1.37
N THR A 50 -3.36 7.26 -1.27
CA THR A 50 -4.74 7.15 -0.84
C THR A 50 -4.89 7.62 0.59
N GLN A 51 -6.05 8.22 0.94
CA GLN A 51 -6.20 8.90 2.23
C GLN A 51 -6.91 8.06 3.30
N ASN A 52 -7.35 6.83 2.98
CA ASN A 52 -8.18 5.99 3.86
C ASN A 52 -7.90 4.48 3.74
N TYR A 53 -6.76 4.09 3.19
CA TYR A 53 -6.37 2.69 3.01
C TYR A 53 -5.45 2.21 4.14
N VAL A 54 -5.95 2.25 5.39
CA VAL A 54 -5.22 1.77 6.58
C VAL A 54 -4.97 0.26 6.48
N PRO A 55 -3.76 -0.26 6.80
CA PRO A 55 -2.56 0.45 7.27
C PRO A 55 -1.56 0.82 6.17
N TYR A 56 -1.91 0.68 4.88
CA TYR A 56 -1.00 0.94 3.75
C TYR A 56 -0.73 2.43 3.56
N ASP A 57 -1.77 3.21 3.31
CA ASP A 57 -1.71 4.65 3.03
C ASP A 57 -2.94 5.36 3.58
N PHE A 58 -2.74 6.39 4.39
CA PHE A 58 -3.85 7.15 4.95
C PHE A 58 -3.42 8.55 5.41
N VAL A 59 -4.40 9.39 5.67
CA VAL A 59 -4.22 10.64 6.40
C VAL A 59 -4.65 10.41 7.83
N ASN A 60 -3.76 10.63 8.79
CA ASN A 60 -4.05 10.40 10.20
C ASN A 60 -4.95 11.49 10.79
N GLU A 61 -5.38 11.34 12.04
CA GLU A 61 -6.27 12.29 12.74
C GLU A 61 -5.71 13.71 12.87
N LYS A 62 -4.38 13.88 12.72
CA LYS A 62 -3.70 15.18 12.71
C LYS A 62 -3.63 15.82 11.33
N GLY A 63 -4.15 15.14 10.30
CA GLY A 63 -4.06 15.58 8.92
C GLY A 63 -2.70 15.30 8.24
N GLU A 64 -1.88 14.44 8.82
CA GLU A 64 -0.56 14.09 8.30
C GLU A 64 -0.62 12.82 7.45
N SER A 65 0.23 12.74 6.42
CA SER A 65 0.43 11.55 5.60
C SER A 65 1.11 10.45 6.41
N ASP A 66 0.47 9.29 6.50
CA ASP A 66 0.89 8.13 7.29
C ASP A 66 0.54 6.81 6.57
N GLY A 67 1.03 5.71 7.11
CA GLY A 67 0.85 4.36 6.57
C GLY A 67 2.16 3.73 6.16
N TYR A 68 2.10 2.42 5.90
CA TYR A 68 3.29 1.62 5.61
C TYR A 68 4.04 2.12 4.37
N GLU A 69 3.35 2.27 3.22
CA GLU A 69 4.00 2.68 1.97
C GLU A 69 4.52 4.12 2.05
N VAL A 70 3.78 5.01 2.75
CA VAL A 70 4.25 6.37 3.05
C VAL A 70 5.52 6.33 3.92
N ALA A 71 5.58 5.48 4.94
CA ALA A 71 6.75 5.36 5.81
C ALA A 71 7.96 4.79 5.06
N VAL A 72 7.76 3.83 4.15
CA VAL A 72 8.83 3.32 3.27
C VAL A 72 9.34 4.42 2.35
N LEU A 73 8.45 5.21 1.72
CA LEU A 73 8.89 6.32 0.86
C LEU A 73 9.61 7.42 1.65
N LYS A 74 9.24 7.69 2.92
CA LYS A 74 10.00 8.59 3.79
C LYS A 74 11.43 8.06 4.05
N ALA A 75 11.57 6.74 4.26
CA ALA A 75 12.89 6.13 4.40
C ALA A 75 13.70 6.16 3.09
N VAL A 76 13.05 6.04 1.93
CA VAL A 76 13.70 6.25 0.62
C VAL A 76 14.18 7.68 0.46
N ASP A 77 13.35 8.68 0.80
CA ASP A 77 13.71 10.11 0.77
C ASP A 77 14.96 10.40 1.62
N GLU A 78 15.05 9.80 2.81
CA GLU A 78 16.22 9.93 3.69
C GLU A 78 17.50 9.35 3.07
N LYS A 79 17.41 8.34 2.22
CA LYS A 79 18.55 7.74 1.50
C LYS A 79 18.98 8.55 0.28
N LEU A 80 18.07 9.35 -0.32
CA LEU A 80 18.29 10.03 -1.58
C LEU A 80 18.57 11.55 -1.37
N ALA A 81 19.83 11.89 -1.11
CA ALA A 81 20.23 13.29 -0.78
C ALA A 81 19.87 14.34 -1.84
N ASN A 82 19.67 13.93 -3.10
CA ASN A 82 19.33 14.83 -4.21
C ASN A 82 17.83 14.99 -4.42
N TYR A 83 16.98 14.39 -3.56
CA TYR A 83 15.53 14.45 -3.67
C TYR A 83 14.92 14.96 -2.37
N GLN A 84 13.72 15.48 -2.48
CA GLN A 84 12.84 15.84 -1.37
C GLN A 84 11.41 15.48 -1.75
N PHE A 85 10.69 14.76 -0.88
CA PHE A 85 9.34 14.31 -1.17
C PHE A 85 8.30 15.18 -0.46
N GLU A 86 7.28 15.61 -1.23
CA GLU A 86 6.11 16.32 -0.73
C GLU A 86 4.88 15.42 -0.83
N TYR A 87 4.23 15.14 0.30
CA TYR A 87 3.14 14.17 0.38
C TYR A 87 1.76 14.83 0.32
N THR A 88 0.84 14.19 -0.41
CA THR A 88 -0.56 14.60 -0.54
C THR A 88 -1.48 13.38 -0.46
N GLY A 89 -2.36 13.33 0.56
CA GLY A 89 -3.46 12.36 0.61
C GLY A 89 -4.59 12.76 -0.33
N THR A 90 -5.07 11.83 -1.16
CA THR A 90 -6.11 12.10 -2.16
C THR A 90 -7.01 10.85 -2.39
N SER A 91 -8.02 10.98 -3.26
CA SER A 91 -8.82 9.83 -3.69
C SER A 91 -8.03 8.93 -4.64
N ASP A 92 -8.48 7.69 -4.80
CA ASP A 92 -7.87 6.72 -5.71
C ASP A 92 -7.88 7.22 -7.17
N ASP A 93 -9.00 7.76 -7.60
CA ASP A 93 -9.19 8.27 -8.96
C ASP A 93 -8.32 9.52 -9.21
N ASP A 94 -8.32 10.48 -8.29
CA ASP A 94 -7.50 11.70 -8.41
C ASP A 94 -6.00 11.40 -8.39
N LEU A 95 -5.58 10.36 -7.66
CA LEU A 95 -4.20 9.87 -7.65
C LEU A 95 -3.80 9.41 -9.05
N LEU A 96 -4.59 8.50 -9.64
CA LEU A 96 -4.28 7.94 -10.96
C LEU A 96 -4.32 8.99 -12.07
N ILE A 97 -5.34 9.85 -12.08
CA ILE A 97 -5.44 10.98 -13.04
C ILE A 97 -4.27 11.94 -12.84
N GLY A 98 -3.92 12.25 -11.59
CA GLY A 98 -2.81 13.14 -11.27
C GLY A 98 -1.45 12.58 -11.70
N LEU A 99 -1.23 11.27 -11.59
CA LEU A 99 -0.04 10.59 -12.10
C LEU A 99 0.01 10.60 -13.63
N GLU A 100 -1.09 10.27 -14.30
CA GLU A 100 -1.15 10.27 -15.78
C GLU A 100 -0.88 11.66 -16.35
N SER A 101 -1.34 12.72 -15.70
CA SER A 101 -1.15 14.11 -16.12
C SER A 101 0.18 14.75 -15.69
N GLY A 102 0.99 14.09 -14.86
CA GLY A 102 2.23 14.67 -14.30
C GLY A 102 2.00 15.69 -13.19
N LYS A 103 0.79 15.78 -12.63
CA LYS A 103 0.52 16.57 -11.41
C LYS A 103 1.26 16.00 -10.21
N TYR A 104 1.36 14.68 -10.13
CA TYR A 104 2.13 13.92 -9.14
C TYR A 104 3.23 13.12 -9.86
N ASP A 105 4.35 12.95 -9.17
CA ASP A 105 5.51 12.21 -9.67
C ASP A 105 5.44 10.74 -9.25
N ILE A 106 4.95 10.47 -8.02
CA ILE A 106 4.88 9.15 -7.41
C ILE A 106 3.49 8.96 -6.80
N GLY A 107 2.94 7.75 -6.89
CA GLY A 107 1.68 7.39 -6.25
C GLY A 107 1.76 6.05 -5.53
N THR A 108 1.18 5.96 -4.31
CA THR A 108 1.04 4.73 -3.55
C THR A 108 -0.42 4.47 -3.16
N LYS A 109 -0.83 3.20 -3.28
CA LYS A 109 -2.20 2.75 -3.06
C LYS A 109 -2.31 1.23 -2.88
N GLY A 110 -1.27 0.56 -2.43
CA GLY A 110 -1.22 -0.91 -2.42
C GLY A 110 -1.32 -1.51 -3.83
N ALA A 111 -0.71 -0.87 -4.82
CA ALA A 111 -0.89 -1.25 -6.22
C ALA A 111 -0.12 -2.52 -6.57
N TRP A 112 -0.81 -3.54 -7.07
CA TRP A 112 -0.20 -4.72 -7.66
C TRP A 112 0.26 -4.44 -9.09
N TYR A 113 1.28 -5.17 -9.54
CA TYR A 113 1.69 -5.12 -10.94
C TYR A 113 0.57 -5.64 -11.85
N THR A 114 0.31 -4.90 -12.95
CA THR A 114 -0.47 -5.36 -14.09
C THR A 114 0.13 -4.79 -15.36
N GLU A 115 -0.01 -5.51 -16.48
CA GLU A 115 0.42 -5.06 -17.79
C GLU A 115 -0.23 -3.73 -18.20
N GLU A 116 -1.47 -3.50 -17.80
CA GLU A 116 -2.18 -2.25 -18.07
C GLU A 116 -1.55 -1.07 -17.32
N ARG A 117 -1.25 -1.25 -16.03
CA ARG A 117 -0.54 -0.23 -15.24
C ARG A 117 0.86 0.03 -15.77
N ALA A 118 1.58 -1.02 -16.15
CA ALA A 118 2.93 -0.90 -16.71
C ALA A 118 2.97 -0.17 -18.07
N LYS A 119 1.87 -0.10 -18.80
CA LYS A 119 1.75 0.74 -20.02
C LYS A 119 1.60 2.22 -19.68
N LYS A 120 0.95 2.55 -18.56
CA LYS A 120 0.64 3.93 -18.16
C LYS A 120 1.71 4.55 -17.28
N PHE A 121 2.31 3.76 -16.38
CA PHE A 121 3.24 4.21 -15.35
C PHE A 121 4.58 3.50 -15.46
N VAL A 122 5.62 4.08 -14.91
CA VAL A 122 6.86 3.36 -14.61
C VAL A 122 6.62 2.62 -13.29
N ILE A 123 6.78 1.30 -13.31
CA ILE A 123 6.70 0.44 -12.13
C ILE A 123 8.10 -0.12 -11.90
N PRO A 124 8.78 0.23 -10.80
CA PRO A 124 10.11 -0.29 -10.51
C PRO A 124 10.07 -1.80 -10.26
N SER A 125 11.21 -2.48 -10.42
CA SER A 125 11.31 -3.93 -10.18
C SER A 125 11.25 -4.31 -8.70
N GLU A 126 11.63 -3.39 -7.81
CA GLU A 126 11.63 -3.62 -6.37
C GLU A 126 10.31 -3.18 -5.75
N PRO A 127 9.57 -4.07 -5.06
CA PRO A 127 8.31 -3.74 -4.42
C PRO A 127 8.49 -2.85 -3.20
N VAL A 128 7.51 -1.99 -2.94
CA VAL A 128 7.44 -1.18 -1.72
C VAL A 128 6.91 -1.99 -0.54
N GLY A 129 6.08 -3.00 -0.80
CA GLY A 129 5.44 -3.84 0.20
C GLY A 129 4.80 -5.08 -0.42
N ALA A 130 3.88 -5.68 0.31
CA ALA A 130 3.07 -6.79 -0.18
C ALA A 130 1.69 -6.82 0.49
N SER A 131 0.69 -7.32 -0.24
CA SER A 131 -0.61 -7.71 0.30
C SER A 131 -0.63 -9.20 0.52
N ILE A 132 -0.91 -9.66 1.75
CA ILE A 132 -1.05 -11.08 2.02
C ILE A 132 -2.42 -11.52 1.54
N ILE A 133 -2.45 -12.52 0.65
CA ILE A 133 -3.69 -13.13 0.16
C ILE A 133 -3.86 -14.52 0.78
N GLY A 134 -5.11 -14.92 1.04
CA GLY A 134 -5.38 -16.19 1.69
C GLY A 134 -6.87 -16.54 1.69
N PHE A 135 -7.23 -17.49 2.51
CA PHE A 135 -8.55 -18.10 2.58
C PHE A 135 -9.25 -17.77 3.89
N THR A 136 -10.48 -17.28 3.79
CA THR A 136 -11.43 -17.31 4.90
C THR A 136 -12.25 -18.59 4.82
N VAL A 137 -12.27 -19.37 5.89
CA VAL A 137 -13.06 -20.61 6.02
C VAL A 137 -13.88 -20.58 7.30
N ARG A 138 -14.86 -21.48 7.43
CA ARG A 138 -15.53 -21.70 8.72
C ARG A 138 -14.53 -22.24 9.75
N LYS A 139 -14.67 -21.80 11.01
CA LYS A 139 -13.82 -22.24 12.12
C LYS A 139 -13.84 -23.76 12.31
N GLU A 140 -14.98 -24.38 12.11
CA GLU A 140 -15.14 -25.84 12.18
C GLU A 140 -14.36 -26.62 11.10
N ASP A 141 -14.11 -25.97 9.95
CA ASP A 141 -13.38 -26.53 8.81
C ASP A 141 -11.88 -26.18 8.81
N GLU A 142 -11.39 -25.37 9.76
CA GLU A 142 -10.00 -24.87 9.75
C GLU A 142 -8.95 -25.99 9.76
N GLN A 143 -9.25 -27.13 10.37
CA GLN A 143 -8.33 -28.28 10.39
C GLN A 143 -8.33 -29.04 9.06
N LYS A 144 -9.40 -28.95 8.29
CA LYS A 144 -9.55 -29.58 6.97
C LYS A 144 -8.87 -28.75 5.88
N TYR A 145 -8.81 -27.42 6.04
CA TYR A 145 -8.34 -26.48 5.04
C TYR A 145 -7.22 -25.59 5.57
N LYS A 146 -6.14 -26.17 6.10
CA LYS A 146 -5.01 -25.41 6.70
C LYS A 146 -4.14 -24.71 5.67
N THR A 147 -4.10 -25.25 4.46
CA THR A 147 -3.26 -24.77 3.36
C THR A 147 -4.06 -24.78 2.07
N ILE A 148 -3.56 -24.10 1.03
CA ILE A 148 -4.15 -24.17 -0.31
C ILE A 148 -4.15 -25.60 -0.84
N ASP A 149 -3.11 -26.38 -0.56
CA ASP A 149 -3.02 -27.79 -0.96
C ASP A 149 -4.08 -28.66 -0.27
N ASP A 150 -4.33 -28.44 1.02
CA ASP A 150 -5.40 -29.11 1.73
C ASP A 150 -6.76 -28.73 1.14
N PHE A 151 -6.96 -27.46 0.81
CA PHE A 151 -8.18 -26.99 0.16
C PHE A 151 -8.41 -27.69 -1.19
N ALA A 152 -7.37 -27.73 -2.03
CA ALA A 152 -7.40 -28.39 -3.33
C ALA A 152 -7.64 -29.89 -3.23
N LYS A 153 -6.88 -30.62 -2.39
CA LYS A 153 -7.01 -32.08 -2.17
C LYS A 153 -8.38 -32.48 -1.64
N ASN A 154 -8.97 -31.66 -0.78
CA ASN A 154 -10.32 -31.88 -0.25
C ASN A 154 -11.43 -31.38 -1.18
N LYS A 155 -11.09 -30.88 -2.40
CA LYS A 155 -12.03 -30.33 -3.39
C LYS A 155 -12.94 -29.27 -2.80
N GLY A 156 -12.34 -28.35 -2.04
CA GLY A 156 -13.06 -27.24 -1.43
C GLY A 156 -13.73 -26.35 -2.47
N LYS A 157 -14.95 -25.92 -2.19
CA LYS A 157 -15.73 -25.07 -3.08
C LYS A 157 -15.43 -23.61 -2.80
N LEU A 158 -14.81 -22.93 -3.77
CA LEU A 158 -14.40 -21.54 -3.65
C LEU A 158 -15.54 -20.58 -4.04
N VAL A 159 -15.69 -19.45 -3.31
CA VAL A 159 -16.54 -18.34 -3.73
C VAL A 159 -16.12 -17.91 -5.13
N PRO A 160 -17.06 -17.65 -6.07
CA PRO A 160 -16.72 -17.23 -7.43
C PRO A 160 -15.85 -15.99 -7.47
N ILE A 161 -14.91 -15.94 -8.41
CA ILE A 161 -13.96 -14.82 -8.58
C ILE A 161 -14.17 -14.21 -9.97
N SER A 162 -14.10 -12.88 -10.08
CA SER A 162 -14.07 -12.24 -11.39
C SER A 162 -12.77 -12.57 -12.12
N PRO A 163 -12.81 -13.03 -13.39
CA PRO A 163 -11.60 -13.31 -14.18
C PRO A 163 -10.67 -12.10 -14.37
N GLN A 164 -11.18 -10.89 -14.15
CA GLN A 164 -10.39 -9.66 -14.20
C GLN A 164 -9.64 -9.34 -12.90
N ASN A 165 -9.98 -10.02 -11.81
CA ASN A 165 -9.33 -9.83 -10.52
C ASN A 165 -7.98 -10.56 -10.47
N ALA A 166 -7.01 -9.98 -9.77
CA ALA A 166 -5.71 -10.61 -9.58
C ALA A 166 -5.79 -11.96 -8.82
N GLN A 167 -6.77 -12.13 -7.94
CA GLN A 167 -7.05 -13.40 -7.25
C GLN A 167 -7.31 -14.55 -8.22
N TRP A 168 -7.98 -14.30 -9.34
CA TRP A 168 -8.19 -15.29 -10.40
C TRP A 168 -6.85 -15.81 -10.95
N ASN A 169 -5.95 -14.89 -11.29
CA ASN A 169 -4.64 -15.23 -11.83
C ASN A 169 -3.78 -16.01 -10.80
N VAL A 170 -3.92 -15.69 -9.51
CA VAL A 170 -3.20 -16.41 -8.44
C VAL A 170 -3.63 -17.87 -8.39
N ILE A 171 -4.95 -18.16 -8.41
CA ILE A 171 -5.46 -19.55 -8.41
C ILE A 171 -5.17 -20.25 -9.73
N THR A 172 -5.26 -19.55 -10.86
CA THR A 172 -4.88 -20.12 -12.17
C THR A 172 -3.42 -20.56 -12.18
N SER A 173 -2.50 -19.71 -11.68
CA SER A 173 -1.07 -20.06 -11.57
C SER A 173 -0.82 -21.22 -10.61
N TYR A 174 -1.59 -21.32 -9.51
CA TYR A 174 -1.55 -22.50 -8.64
C TYR A 174 -1.96 -23.77 -9.42
N ASN A 175 -3.08 -23.72 -10.14
CA ASN A 175 -3.62 -24.86 -10.91
C ASN A 175 -2.67 -25.32 -12.03
N GLU A 176 -1.95 -24.41 -12.68
CA GLU A 176 -0.94 -24.74 -13.68
C GLU A 176 0.19 -25.60 -13.12
N LYS A 177 0.58 -25.37 -11.87
CA LYS A 177 1.61 -26.12 -11.16
C LYS A 177 1.09 -27.40 -10.49
N HIS A 178 -0.22 -27.50 -10.22
CA HIS A 178 -0.85 -28.58 -9.45
C HIS A 178 -2.01 -29.24 -10.23
N GLN A 179 -1.72 -29.76 -11.43
CA GLN A 179 -2.72 -30.31 -12.34
C GLN A 179 -3.41 -31.58 -11.82
N ASP A 180 -2.83 -32.25 -10.84
CA ASP A 180 -3.37 -33.46 -10.17
C ASP A 180 -4.48 -33.12 -9.16
N ALA A 181 -4.49 -31.91 -8.63
CA ALA A 181 -5.50 -31.43 -7.68
C ALA A 181 -5.83 -29.95 -7.91
N PRO A 182 -6.41 -29.58 -9.06
CA PRO A 182 -6.74 -28.18 -9.34
C PRO A 182 -7.91 -27.70 -8.48
N ILE A 183 -7.87 -26.43 -8.10
CA ILE A 183 -9.00 -25.72 -7.46
C ILE A 183 -9.99 -25.32 -8.55
N GLU A 184 -11.25 -25.69 -8.37
CA GLU A 184 -12.32 -25.29 -9.29
C GLU A 184 -12.56 -23.77 -9.20
N LEU A 185 -12.41 -23.08 -10.33
CA LEU A 185 -12.70 -21.66 -10.47
C LEU A 185 -14.06 -21.45 -11.13
N THR A 186 -14.95 -20.75 -10.46
CA THR A 186 -16.22 -20.27 -11.00
C THR A 186 -16.12 -18.78 -11.26
N ALA A 187 -16.44 -18.35 -12.49
CA ALA A 187 -16.44 -16.94 -12.83
C ALA A 187 -17.67 -16.21 -12.27
N ALA A 188 -17.47 -15.02 -11.74
CA ALA A 188 -18.55 -14.08 -11.41
C ALA A 188 -18.23 -12.70 -11.98
N GLU A 189 -19.25 -11.93 -12.34
CA GLU A 189 -19.04 -10.56 -12.82
C GLU A 189 -18.67 -9.63 -11.68
N SER A 190 -19.48 -9.60 -10.63
CA SER A 190 -19.21 -8.86 -9.40
C SER A 190 -20.14 -9.30 -8.27
N PHE A 191 -19.72 -9.10 -7.03
CA PHE A 191 -20.54 -9.24 -5.83
C PHE A 191 -19.96 -8.34 -4.73
N LYS A 192 -20.74 -8.08 -3.69
CA LYS A 192 -20.22 -7.37 -2.52
C LYS A 192 -19.37 -8.32 -1.67
N VAL A 193 -18.20 -7.87 -1.23
CA VAL A 193 -17.31 -8.67 -0.34
C VAL A 193 -18.07 -9.19 0.89
N ALA A 194 -19.01 -8.41 1.43
CA ALA A 194 -19.88 -8.85 2.52
C ALA A 194 -20.67 -10.13 2.17
N ASP A 195 -21.19 -10.27 0.96
CA ASP A 195 -21.96 -11.44 0.56
C ASP A 195 -21.09 -12.72 0.58
N ALA A 196 -19.79 -12.59 0.25
CA ALA A 196 -18.86 -13.71 0.29
C ALA A 196 -18.70 -14.31 1.69
N TYR A 197 -18.59 -13.47 2.73
CA TYR A 197 -18.54 -13.93 4.11
C TYR A 197 -19.84 -14.62 4.55
N ALA A 198 -21.00 -14.07 4.15
CA ALA A 198 -22.29 -14.72 4.40
C ALA A 198 -22.37 -16.11 3.76
N TRP A 199 -21.95 -16.24 2.50
CA TRP A 199 -21.99 -17.50 1.78
C TRP A 199 -21.08 -18.58 2.39
N VAL A 200 -19.92 -18.19 2.95
CA VAL A 200 -19.05 -19.11 3.69
C VAL A 200 -19.71 -19.55 4.99
N LEU A 201 -20.27 -18.61 5.76
CA LEU A 201 -20.99 -18.91 7.02
C LEU A 201 -22.20 -19.83 6.80
N GLU A 202 -22.94 -19.64 5.70
CA GLU A 202 -24.10 -20.44 5.31
C GLU A 202 -23.72 -21.83 4.73
N GLY A 203 -22.44 -22.09 4.51
CA GLY A 203 -21.95 -23.33 3.90
C GLY A 203 -22.26 -23.47 2.41
N ARG A 204 -22.59 -22.39 1.71
CA ARG A 204 -22.77 -22.38 0.24
C ARG A 204 -21.45 -22.60 -0.48
N TYR A 205 -20.37 -22.06 0.10
CA TYR A 205 -18.98 -22.24 -0.30
C TYR A 205 -18.15 -22.60 0.92
N ASP A 206 -17.00 -23.23 0.68
CA ASP A 206 -16.08 -23.66 1.74
C ASP A 206 -15.09 -22.56 2.10
N ALA A 207 -14.71 -21.72 1.11
CA ALA A 207 -13.79 -20.62 1.34
C ALA A 207 -14.07 -19.40 0.49
N PHE A 208 -13.66 -18.23 1.03
CA PHE A 208 -13.51 -16.97 0.31
C PHE A 208 -12.02 -16.61 0.22
N PHE A 209 -11.51 -16.41 -0.99
CA PHE A 209 -10.11 -16.13 -1.27
C PHE A 209 -9.91 -14.63 -1.51
N ASP A 210 -9.29 -13.93 -0.56
CA ASP A 210 -9.08 -12.48 -0.63
C ASP A 210 -7.87 -12.06 0.23
N ILE A 211 -7.55 -10.75 0.20
CA ILE A 211 -6.47 -10.19 1.00
C ILE A 211 -6.81 -10.20 2.49
N LYS A 212 -5.79 -10.37 3.34
CA LYS A 212 -5.90 -10.37 4.80
C LYS A 212 -6.64 -9.15 5.34
N LEU A 213 -6.35 -7.97 4.77
CA LEU A 213 -6.97 -6.72 5.18
C LEU A 213 -8.49 -6.72 5.05
N SER A 214 -9.05 -7.40 4.02
CA SER A 214 -10.51 -7.55 3.89
C SER A 214 -11.08 -8.34 5.07
N PHE A 215 -10.42 -9.43 5.47
CA PHE A 215 -10.82 -10.21 6.65
C PHE A 215 -10.68 -9.39 7.93
N GLU A 216 -9.58 -8.68 8.11
CA GLU A 216 -9.35 -7.84 9.28
C GLU A 216 -10.43 -6.77 9.42
N LYS A 217 -10.76 -6.05 8.36
CA LYS A 217 -11.79 -5.01 8.35
C LYS A 217 -13.22 -5.56 8.50
N ALA A 218 -13.51 -6.71 7.92
CA ALA A 218 -14.86 -7.26 7.94
C ALA A 218 -15.16 -8.07 9.21
N VAL A 219 -14.16 -8.81 9.72
CA VAL A 219 -14.36 -9.84 10.76
C VAL A 219 -13.67 -9.48 12.07
N THR A 220 -12.39 -9.07 12.06
CA THR A 220 -11.65 -8.85 13.31
C THR A 220 -11.81 -7.44 13.89
N ALA A 221 -12.04 -6.43 13.06
CA ALA A 221 -12.30 -5.07 13.53
C ALA A 221 -13.60 -5.01 14.35
N GLU A 222 -13.59 -4.27 15.47
CA GLU A 222 -14.76 -4.16 16.36
C GLU A 222 -16.01 -3.58 15.68
N ASP A 223 -15.82 -2.69 14.69
CA ASP A 223 -16.87 -2.10 13.86
C ASP A 223 -17.11 -2.88 12.55
N GLY A 224 -16.44 -4.01 12.38
CA GLY A 224 -16.57 -4.86 11.20
C GLY A 224 -17.97 -5.49 11.08
N PRO A 225 -18.57 -5.53 9.87
CA PRO A 225 -19.93 -6.03 9.67
C PRO A 225 -20.10 -7.50 10.07
N TYR A 226 -19.02 -8.25 10.18
CA TYR A 226 -18.99 -9.66 10.57
C TYR A 226 -18.27 -9.91 11.90
N HIS A 227 -17.99 -8.87 12.69
CA HIS A 227 -17.31 -8.98 13.98
C HIS A 227 -17.97 -10.00 14.94
N GLN A 228 -19.30 -10.05 14.94
CA GLN A 228 -20.06 -11.02 15.74
C GLN A 228 -19.80 -12.50 15.37
N TYR A 229 -19.12 -12.77 14.27
CA TYR A 229 -18.77 -14.12 13.79
C TYR A 229 -17.28 -14.41 13.85
N THR A 230 -16.49 -13.64 14.60
CA THR A 230 -15.05 -13.82 14.78
C THR A 230 -14.70 -15.21 15.32
N ASP A 231 -15.60 -15.80 16.12
CA ASP A 231 -15.48 -17.17 16.64
C ASP A 231 -15.89 -18.25 15.63
N LYS A 232 -16.50 -17.89 14.50
CA LYS A 232 -17.01 -18.82 13.48
C LYS A 232 -16.23 -18.80 12.18
N LEU A 233 -15.32 -17.88 12.00
CA LEU A 233 -14.47 -17.76 10.82
C LEU A 233 -12.99 -17.84 11.20
N SER A 234 -12.20 -18.46 10.36
CA SER A 234 -10.75 -18.51 10.41
C SER A 234 -10.17 -18.01 9.09
N TRP A 235 -9.01 -17.39 9.17
CA TRP A 235 -8.26 -16.99 8.00
C TRP A 235 -6.87 -17.61 8.03
N PHE A 236 -6.37 -18.07 6.89
CA PHE A 236 -5.01 -18.55 6.75
C PHE A 236 -4.35 -18.00 5.48
N PRO A 237 -3.06 -17.65 5.55
CA PRO A 237 -2.33 -17.07 4.43
C PRO A 237 -2.00 -18.12 3.38
N TYR A 238 -1.97 -17.66 2.12
CA TYR A 238 -1.39 -18.43 1.02
C TYR A 238 -0.05 -17.83 0.61
N LYS A 239 -0.05 -16.58 0.10
CA LYS A 239 1.17 -15.89 -0.34
C LYS A 239 1.05 -14.37 -0.27
N GLY A 240 2.20 -13.69 -0.35
CA GLY A 240 2.27 -12.25 -0.51
C GLY A 240 2.23 -11.86 -1.99
N ILE A 241 1.40 -10.89 -2.34
CA ILE A 241 1.38 -10.27 -3.66
C ILE A 241 2.12 -8.93 -3.54
N PRO A 242 3.25 -8.74 -4.24
CA PRO A 242 4.03 -7.52 -4.16
C PRO A 242 3.21 -6.27 -4.53
N THR A 243 3.40 -5.19 -3.77
CA THR A 243 2.86 -3.86 -4.08
C THR A 243 3.97 -2.92 -4.52
N TYR A 244 3.65 -2.01 -5.42
CA TYR A 244 4.62 -1.15 -6.08
C TYR A 244 4.16 0.31 -6.06
N PRO A 245 5.10 1.27 -5.95
CA PRO A 245 4.79 2.65 -6.27
C PRO A 245 4.52 2.75 -7.77
N LEU A 246 3.57 3.60 -8.13
CA LEU A 246 3.32 3.99 -9.52
C LEU A 246 4.03 5.33 -9.76
N ILE A 247 4.89 5.40 -10.77
CA ILE A 247 5.70 6.59 -11.05
C ILE A 247 5.22 7.19 -12.37
N HIS A 248 5.07 8.52 -12.44
CA HIS A 248 4.74 9.21 -13.69
C HIS A 248 5.71 8.83 -14.80
N ARG A 249 5.19 8.53 -15.99
CA ARG A 249 6.00 8.05 -17.11
C ARG A 249 6.59 9.21 -17.91
N ASP A 250 7.77 9.63 -17.49
CA ASP A 250 8.63 10.57 -18.21
C ASP A 250 10.12 10.27 -17.92
N GLU A 251 11.04 11.03 -18.47
CA GLU A 251 12.48 10.85 -18.27
C GLU A 251 12.88 11.00 -16.79
N LYS A 252 12.24 11.92 -16.06
CA LYS A 252 12.47 12.12 -14.61
C LYS A 252 12.02 10.89 -13.82
N GLY A 253 10.85 10.34 -14.13
CA GLY A 253 10.32 9.15 -13.49
C GLY A 253 11.16 7.89 -13.77
N GLU A 254 11.62 7.70 -15.00
CA GLU A 254 12.52 6.61 -15.37
C GLU A 254 13.88 6.68 -14.63
N LYS A 255 14.42 7.89 -14.45
CA LYS A 255 15.64 8.09 -13.67
C LYS A 255 15.39 7.82 -12.19
N PHE A 256 14.30 8.37 -11.63
CA PHE A 256 13.96 8.18 -10.23
C PHE A 256 13.72 6.69 -9.90
N ALA A 257 13.04 5.93 -10.76
CA ALA A 257 12.80 4.51 -10.54
C ALA A 257 14.10 3.72 -10.27
N LYS A 258 15.19 4.04 -10.98
CA LYS A 258 16.51 3.40 -10.78
C LYS A 258 17.15 3.79 -9.45
N GLU A 259 16.98 5.03 -9.01
CA GLU A 259 17.49 5.49 -7.70
C GLU A 259 16.66 4.86 -6.56
N TYR A 260 15.34 4.81 -6.72
CA TYR A 260 14.41 4.13 -5.82
C TYR A 260 14.80 2.66 -5.62
N GLU A 261 15.06 1.91 -6.71
CA GLU A 261 15.43 0.49 -6.63
C GLU A 261 16.70 0.25 -5.80
N LYS A 262 17.69 1.14 -5.92
CA LYS A 262 18.91 1.07 -5.09
C LYS A 262 18.59 1.32 -3.61
N ALA A 263 17.82 2.39 -3.33
CA ALA A 263 17.44 2.74 -1.96
C ALA A 263 16.61 1.63 -1.30
N ILE A 264 15.64 1.04 -2.01
CA ILE A 264 14.82 -0.06 -1.50
C ILE A 264 15.66 -1.31 -1.18
N LYS A 265 16.63 -1.67 -2.04
CA LYS A 265 17.55 -2.79 -1.76
C LYS A 265 18.33 -2.56 -0.47
N GLU A 266 18.88 -1.37 -0.28
CA GLU A 266 19.59 -1.02 0.95
C GLU A 266 18.65 -1.10 2.18
N LEU A 267 17.40 -0.57 2.09
CA LEU A 267 16.43 -0.62 3.17
C LEU A 267 15.94 -2.06 3.47
N LYS A 268 15.95 -2.94 2.48
CA LYS A 268 15.69 -4.37 2.66
C LYS A 268 16.85 -5.04 3.39
N GLU A 269 18.09 -4.79 2.95
CA GLU A 269 19.30 -5.38 3.51
C GLU A 269 19.58 -4.93 4.95
N ASP A 270 19.32 -3.66 5.28
CA ASP A 270 19.52 -3.13 6.64
C ASP A 270 18.35 -3.44 7.60
N GLY A 271 17.31 -4.13 7.12
CA GLY A 271 16.15 -4.57 7.90
C GLY A 271 15.08 -3.49 8.15
N THR A 272 15.22 -2.30 7.55
CA THR A 272 14.26 -1.19 7.72
C THR A 272 12.88 -1.58 7.21
N LEU A 273 12.78 -2.24 6.03
CA LEU A 273 11.50 -2.67 5.48
C LEU A 273 10.78 -3.66 6.40
N ALA A 274 11.49 -4.65 6.93
CA ALA A 274 10.93 -5.64 7.87
C ALA A 274 10.44 -4.97 9.16
N LYS A 275 11.21 -4.00 9.68
CA LYS A 275 10.84 -3.22 10.88
C LYS A 275 9.57 -2.38 10.65
N LEU A 276 9.48 -1.69 9.52
CA LEU A 276 8.29 -0.91 9.15
C LEU A 276 7.09 -1.85 8.96
N SER A 277 7.28 -2.98 8.28
CA SER A 277 6.24 -3.99 8.11
C SER A 277 5.73 -4.49 9.46
N GLN A 278 6.62 -4.83 10.39
CA GLN A 278 6.24 -5.23 11.74
C GLN A 278 5.49 -4.13 12.51
N GLN A 279 5.84 -2.86 12.29
CA GLN A 279 5.17 -1.72 12.93
C GLN A 279 3.72 -1.58 12.49
N TYR A 280 3.46 -1.65 11.18
CA TYR A 280 2.14 -1.38 10.59
C TYR A 280 1.25 -2.62 10.48
N PHE A 281 1.81 -3.78 10.10
CA PHE A 281 1.07 -5.04 9.88
C PHE A 281 1.19 -6.03 11.03
N LYS A 282 2.07 -5.80 12.01
CA LYS A 282 2.42 -6.73 13.11
C LYS A 282 3.10 -8.01 12.63
N GLU A 283 3.54 -8.03 11.39
CA GLU A 283 4.25 -9.15 10.75
C GLU A 283 5.13 -8.63 9.60
N ASP A 284 6.09 -9.44 9.15
CA ASP A 284 6.88 -9.15 7.96
C ASP A 284 6.16 -9.67 6.71
N VAL A 285 5.52 -8.76 5.96
CA VAL A 285 4.75 -9.12 4.75
C VAL A 285 5.62 -9.69 3.63
N PHE A 286 6.92 -9.35 3.59
CA PHE A 286 7.84 -9.90 2.59
C PHE A 286 8.12 -11.39 2.80
N SER A 287 7.97 -11.90 4.04
CA SER A 287 8.12 -13.32 4.33
C SER A 287 7.12 -14.22 3.58
N TYR A 288 6.09 -13.63 2.97
CA TYR A 288 5.06 -14.33 2.19
C TYR A 288 5.25 -14.18 0.67
N VAL A 289 6.15 -13.31 0.19
CA VAL A 289 6.30 -13.01 -1.25
C VAL A 289 6.94 -14.17 -2.01
N ASP A 290 7.95 -14.82 -1.42
CA ASP A 290 8.76 -15.87 -2.06
C ASP A 290 8.26 -17.30 -1.72
N LYS A 291 7.04 -17.43 -1.23
CA LYS A 291 6.40 -18.75 -1.01
C LYS A 291 5.76 -19.23 -2.30
N ASP A 292 6.54 -19.96 -3.11
CA ASP A 292 6.05 -20.81 -4.22
C ASP A 292 5.77 -22.24 -3.76
#